data_69c3702d6360a707250ccb09962dee2a
#
_entry.id   69c3702d6360a707250ccb09962dee2a
#
_cell.length_a   1.000
_cell.length_b   1.000
_cell.length_c   1.000
_cell.angle_alpha   90.00
_cell.angle_beta   90.00
_cell.angle_gamma   90.00
#
_symmetry.space_group_name_H-M   'P 1'
#
loop_
_entity.id
_entity.type
_entity.pdbx_description
1 polymer ?
#
loop_
_entity_poly.entity_id
_entity_poly.type
_entity_poly.pdbx_seq_one_letter_code
_entity_poly.pdbx_strand_id
1 'polypeptide(L)'
;MGFALALAVAEEYQKVNPNAKVGVAASGTGGGFARLCNGSIDIAVASRVIRSSESKACKQGGIEYVELPMALDGLALVANRNNKFLKCLTRKELKKIWETDAEGKIVSWNQVNPDFPNERILLFAPPVDSGTADYFTQSITKKRGNIRSDYTPSYNQNTVIQGVIGNTFGFGFAGVAFFMQSQDRVSAVGLENLGGKKCVKPLPLDNVKRNIYSPLTRPLFIYVSKKALDSKPSVDHFVRFFVDNSWKYVDGVGYVPLPDLAYVKTLERFEKRKTGSTFKDAKPGQPIINFL
;
A
#
# COMPACT_ATOMS: atom_id res chain seq x y z
N MET A 1 -5.49 -5.51 0.65
CA MET A 1 -4.45 -5.16 -0.32
C MET A 1 -3.38 -6.25 -0.33
N GLY A 2 -2.67 -6.42 -1.44
CA GLY A 2 -1.79 -7.56 -1.68
C GLY A 2 -2.52 -8.84 -2.14
N PHE A 3 -3.81 -8.97 -1.79
CA PHE A 3 -4.64 -10.11 -2.18
C PHE A 3 -4.72 -10.28 -3.71
N ALA A 4 -4.90 -9.19 -4.47
CA ALA A 4 -5.03 -9.24 -5.92
C ALA A 4 -3.77 -9.82 -6.59
N LEU A 5 -2.56 -9.42 -6.13
CA LEU A 5 -1.32 -9.99 -6.65
C LEU A 5 -1.17 -11.46 -6.29
N ALA A 6 -1.48 -11.82 -5.03
CA ALA A 6 -1.40 -13.21 -4.59
C ALA A 6 -2.37 -14.11 -5.37
N LEU A 7 -3.58 -13.63 -5.64
CA LEU A 7 -4.58 -14.35 -6.43
C LEU A 7 -4.10 -14.53 -7.87
N ALA A 8 -3.66 -13.45 -8.54
CA ALA A 8 -3.18 -13.52 -9.92
C ALA A 8 -1.99 -14.50 -10.07
N VAL A 9 -1.02 -14.44 -9.14
CA VAL A 9 0.12 -15.37 -9.17
C VAL A 9 -0.31 -16.81 -8.89
N ALA A 10 -1.28 -17.02 -7.97
CA ALA A 10 -1.79 -18.37 -7.67
C ALA A 10 -2.54 -18.96 -8.87
N GLU A 11 -3.36 -18.19 -9.57
CA GLU A 11 -4.06 -18.60 -10.78
C GLU A 11 -3.06 -18.98 -11.89
N GLU A 12 -2.03 -18.16 -12.13
CA GLU A 12 -1.02 -18.46 -13.13
C GLU A 12 -0.16 -19.70 -12.77
N TYR A 13 0.18 -19.84 -11.48
CA TYR A 13 0.89 -21.02 -11.00
C TYR A 13 0.07 -22.31 -11.23
N GLN A 14 -1.23 -22.29 -10.98
CA GLN A 14 -2.11 -23.44 -11.19
C GLN A 14 -2.29 -23.78 -12.68
N LYS A 15 -2.19 -22.81 -13.60
CA LYS A 15 -2.21 -23.09 -15.05
C LYS A 15 -1.01 -23.93 -15.49
N VAL A 16 0.19 -23.64 -14.95
CA VAL A 16 1.42 -24.37 -15.28
C VAL A 16 1.65 -25.59 -14.38
N ASN A 17 0.90 -25.70 -13.30
CA ASN A 17 0.92 -26.82 -12.35
C ASN A 17 -0.52 -27.27 -12.02
N PRO A 18 -1.22 -27.99 -12.94
CA PRO A 18 -2.65 -28.28 -12.79
C PRO A 18 -3.03 -29.08 -11.54
N ASN A 19 -2.07 -29.82 -10.96
CA ASN A 19 -2.28 -30.59 -9.73
C ASN A 19 -2.08 -29.77 -8.46
N ALA A 20 -1.59 -28.53 -8.56
CA ALA A 20 -1.41 -27.66 -7.41
C ALA A 20 -2.74 -27.07 -6.95
N LYS A 21 -2.94 -27.02 -5.63
CA LYS A 21 -4.09 -26.37 -4.99
C LYS A 21 -3.59 -25.22 -4.12
N VAL A 22 -3.73 -24.00 -4.61
CA VAL A 22 -3.35 -22.80 -3.87
C VAL A 22 -4.60 -22.05 -3.45
N GLY A 23 -4.92 -22.09 -2.17
CA GLY A 23 -6.04 -21.32 -1.60
C GLY A 23 -5.58 -19.92 -1.20
N VAL A 24 -6.24 -18.87 -1.71
CA VAL A 24 -6.00 -17.50 -1.33
C VAL A 24 -7.22 -16.93 -0.63
N ALA A 25 -7.04 -16.43 0.60
CA ALA A 25 -8.14 -15.87 1.40
C ALA A 25 -7.82 -14.46 1.89
N ALA A 26 -8.83 -13.59 1.88
CA ALA A 26 -8.71 -12.22 2.40
C ALA A 26 -9.00 -12.21 3.91
N SER A 27 -8.00 -11.82 4.72
CA SER A 27 -8.15 -11.69 6.18
C SER A 27 -7.56 -10.38 6.74
N GLY A 28 -7.11 -9.52 5.83
CA GLY A 28 -6.30 -8.34 6.20
C GLY A 28 -4.92 -8.74 6.73
N THR A 29 -3.98 -7.78 6.73
CA THR A 29 -2.58 -8.01 7.14
C THR A 29 -2.45 -8.57 8.55
N GLY A 30 -3.21 -8.02 9.52
CA GLY A 30 -3.17 -8.51 10.90
C GLY A 30 -3.70 -9.93 11.07
N GLY A 31 -4.81 -10.25 10.39
CA GLY A 31 -5.37 -11.60 10.36
C GLY A 31 -4.43 -12.60 9.69
N GLY A 32 -3.74 -12.20 8.61
CA GLY A 32 -2.71 -13.00 7.97
C GLY A 32 -1.57 -13.34 8.93
N PHE A 33 -1.04 -12.35 9.64
CA PHE A 33 0.02 -12.60 10.64
C PHE A 33 -0.44 -13.49 11.80
N ALA A 34 -1.64 -13.27 12.32
CA ALA A 34 -2.16 -14.13 13.39
C ALA A 34 -2.20 -15.61 12.97
N ARG A 35 -2.68 -15.89 11.74
CA ARG A 35 -2.75 -17.24 11.19
C ARG A 35 -1.38 -17.83 10.83
N LEU A 36 -0.45 -17.01 10.33
CA LEU A 36 0.92 -17.45 10.09
C LEU A 36 1.59 -17.84 11.40
N CYS A 37 1.51 -16.99 12.43
CA CYS A 37 2.19 -17.18 13.70
C CYS A 37 1.62 -18.33 14.54
N ASN A 38 0.38 -18.75 14.30
CA ASN A 38 -0.19 -19.95 14.92
C ASN A 38 -0.08 -21.21 14.04
N GLY A 39 0.58 -21.11 12.87
CA GLY A 39 0.78 -22.22 11.94
C GLY A 39 -0.41 -22.66 11.12
N SER A 40 -1.51 -21.87 11.11
CA SER A 40 -2.72 -22.20 10.33
C SER A 40 -2.58 -21.96 8.83
N ILE A 41 -1.59 -21.15 8.40
CA ILE A 41 -1.25 -20.90 7.00
C ILE A 41 0.28 -20.91 6.83
N ASP A 42 0.72 -21.23 5.63
CA ASP A 42 2.13 -21.27 5.27
C ASP A 42 2.65 -19.90 4.81
N ILE A 43 1.78 -19.08 4.22
CA ILE A 43 2.13 -17.78 3.59
C ILE A 43 1.13 -16.71 4.02
N ALA A 44 1.62 -15.59 4.54
CA ALA A 44 0.82 -14.40 4.79
C ALA A 44 1.20 -13.28 3.83
N VAL A 45 0.19 -12.63 3.23
CA VAL A 45 0.39 -11.44 2.41
C VAL A 45 0.18 -10.19 3.27
N ALA A 46 1.11 -9.25 3.20
CA ALA A 46 1.10 -8.07 4.04
C ALA A 46 1.35 -6.78 3.24
N SER A 47 0.65 -5.71 3.61
CA SER A 47 0.82 -4.36 3.05
C SER A 47 1.57 -3.42 4.01
N ARG A 48 2.27 -3.99 4.95
CA ARG A 48 3.18 -3.36 5.90
C ARG A 48 4.14 -4.38 6.49
N VAL A 49 5.19 -3.87 7.08
CA VAL A 49 6.12 -4.68 7.86
C VAL A 49 5.41 -5.32 9.06
N ILE A 50 5.83 -6.51 9.44
CA ILE A 50 5.40 -7.20 10.65
C ILE A 50 5.71 -6.34 11.88
N ARG A 51 4.78 -6.25 12.83
CA ARG A 51 4.97 -5.50 14.08
C ARG A 51 5.78 -6.32 15.09
N SER A 52 6.42 -5.63 16.03
CA SER A 52 7.15 -6.29 17.12
C SER A 52 6.28 -7.26 17.94
N SER A 53 5.00 -6.92 18.18
CA SER A 53 4.04 -7.79 18.86
C SER A 53 3.70 -9.05 18.05
N GLU A 54 3.52 -8.91 16.73
CA GLU A 54 3.26 -10.03 15.81
C GLU A 54 4.51 -10.93 15.68
N SER A 55 5.69 -10.34 15.55
CA SER A 55 6.96 -11.09 15.55
C SER A 55 7.19 -11.87 16.84
N LYS A 56 6.84 -11.28 18.01
CA LYS A 56 6.85 -11.98 19.30
C LYS A 56 5.86 -13.14 19.33
N ALA A 57 4.65 -12.94 18.82
CA ALA A 57 3.64 -14.01 18.71
C ALA A 57 4.13 -15.17 17.82
N CYS A 58 4.75 -14.88 16.68
CA CYS A 58 5.37 -15.91 15.84
C CYS A 58 6.44 -16.70 16.62
N LYS A 59 7.33 -16.01 17.33
CA LYS A 59 8.35 -16.66 18.15
C LYS A 59 7.74 -17.55 19.24
N GLN A 60 6.69 -17.11 19.90
CA GLN A 60 5.96 -17.90 20.91
C GLN A 60 5.26 -19.12 20.29
N GLY A 61 4.75 -19.01 19.06
CA GLY A 61 4.21 -20.13 18.29
C GLY A 61 5.25 -21.05 17.65
N GLY A 62 6.54 -20.80 17.86
CA GLY A 62 7.63 -21.58 17.25
C GLY A 62 7.75 -21.37 15.74
N ILE A 63 7.23 -20.27 15.20
CA ILE A 63 7.25 -19.97 13.77
C ILE A 63 8.35 -18.97 13.45
N GLU A 64 9.35 -19.45 12.72
CA GLU A 64 10.28 -18.61 11.97
C GLU A 64 9.71 -18.29 10.59
N TYR A 65 9.91 -17.08 10.12
CA TYR A 65 9.40 -16.64 8.82
C TYR A 65 10.49 -15.97 7.97
N VAL A 66 10.35 -16.11 6.66
CA VAL A 66 11.13 -15.39 5.64
C VAL A 66 10.26 -14.25 5.14
N GLU A 67 10.77 -13.01 5.21
CA GLU A 67 10.11 -11.79 4.75
C GLU A 67 10.59 -11.46 3.33
N LEU A 68 9.69 -11.38 2.38
CA LEU A 68 9.98 -11.18 0.96
C LEU A 68 9.13 -10.02 0.41
N PRO A 69 9.73 -8.88 0.06
CA PRO A 69 9.01 -7.81 -0.63
C PRO A 69 8.71 -8.21 -2.08
N MET A 70 7.52 -7.88 -2.59
CA MET A 70 7.02 -8.36 -3.88
C MET A 70 6.62 -7.26 -4.85
N ALA A 71 6.16 -6.12 -4.33
CA ALA A 71 5.68 -4.99 -5.13
C ALA A 71 5.68 -3.71 -4.29
N LEU A 72 5.42 -2.58 -4.94
CA LEU A 72 5.12 -1.31 -4.27
C LEU A 72 3.65 -0.96 -4.48
N ASP A 73 3.02 -0.45 -3.43
CA ASP A 73 1.71 0.16 -3.48
C ASP A 73 1.87 1.67 -3.23
N GLY A 74 1.28 2.48 -4.10
CA GLY A 74 1.30 3.93 -3.99
C GLY A 74 -0.12 4.47 -3.79
N LEU A 75 -0.27 5.50 -2.95
CA LEU A 75 -1.53 6.22 -2.79
C LEU A 75 -1.48 7.53 -3.57
N ALA A 76 -2.35 7.69 -4.56
CA ALA A 76 -2.52 8.95 -5.27
C ALA A 76 -3.49 9.86 -4.50
N LEU A 77 -3.11 11.12 -4.31
CA LEU A 77 -4.01 12.19 -3.94
C LEU A 77 -4.70 12.66 -5.21
N VAL A 78 -6.02 12.64 -5.23
CA VAL A 78 -6.82 12.91 -6.43
C VAL A 78 -7.78 14.07 -6.24
N ALA A 79 -7.81 14.96 -7.21
CA ALA A 79 -8.76 16.06 -7.28
C ALA A 79 -9.52 16.01 -8.61
N ASN A 80 -10.70 16.65 -8.66
CA ASN A 80 -11.43 16.82 -9.92
C ASN A 80 -10.54 17.52 -10.96
N ARG A 81 -10.61 17.10 -12.21
CA ARG A 81 -9.80 17.70 -13.31
C ARG A 81 -10.07 19.18 -13.52
N ASN A 82 -11.29 19.65 -13.22
CA ASN A 82 -11.68 21.04 -13.30
C ASN A 82 -11.24 21.88 -12.10
N ASN A 83 -10.75 21.26 -11.04
CA ASN A 83 -10.15 21.96 -9.91
C ASN A 83 -8.78 22.53 -10.33
N LYS A 84 -8.69 23.85 -10.48
CA LYS A 84 -7.48 24.51 -11.01
C LYS A 84 -6.52 25.01 -9.95
N PHE A 85 -6.96 25.11 -8.70
CA PHE A 85 -6.13 25.61 -7.60
C PHE A 85 -5.37 24.47 -6.85
N LEU A 86 -5.99 23.29 -6.70
CA LEU A 86 -5.44 22.20 -5.90
C LEU A 86 -4.40 21.39 -6.70
N LYS A 87 -3.24 22.00 -6.92
CA LYS A 87 -2.13 21.36 -7.65
C LYS A 87 -1.16 20.62 -6.75
N CYS A 88 -0.93 21.16 -5.56
CA CYS A 88 0.06 20.68 -4.59
C CYS A 88 -0.42 20.93 -3.17
N LEU A 89 -0.02 20.06 -2.26
CA LEU A 89 -0.22 20.22 -0.82
C LEU A 89 1.10 19.99 -0.08
N THR A 90 1.31 20.72 0.99
CA THR A 90 2.28 20.36 2.01
C THR A 90 1.73 19.22 2.85
N ARG A 91 2.61 18.49 3.54
CA ARG A 91 2.17 17.43 4.48
C ARG A 91 1.35 18.01 5.64
N LYS A 92 1.59 19.26 6.04
CA LYS A 92 0.81 19.97 7.06
C LYS A 92 -0.62 20.25 6.59
N GLU A 93 -0.78 20.77 5.37
CA GLU A 93 -2.09 21.01 4.78
C GLU A 93 -2.86 19.70 4.60
N LEU A 94 -2.22 18.64 4.08
CA LEU A 94 -2.84 17.35 3.92
C LEU A 94 -3.29 16.75 5.27
N LYS A 95 -2.49 16.87 6.31
CA LYS A 95 -2.86 16.50 7.67
C LYS A 95 -4.05 17.31 8.17
N LYS A 96 -4.02 18.63 8.01
CA LYS A 96 -5.09 19.56 8.42
C LYS A 96 -6.43 19.25 7.75
N ILE A 97 -6.42 18.72 6.51
CA ILE A 97 -7.64 18.30 5.82
C ILE A 97 -8.24 17.03 6.43
N TRP A 98 -7.40 16.06 6.79
CA TRP A 98 -7.84 14.69 7.03
C TRP A 98 -7.85 14.24 8.49
N GLU A 99 -7.14 14.91 9.40
CA GLU A 99 -7.11 14.47 10.81
C GLU A 99 -8.47 14.60 11.50
N THR A 100 -8.71 13.80 12.54
CA THR A 100 -9.98 13.80 13.29
C THR A 100 -10.37 15.19 13.79
N ASP A 101 -9.40 16.00 14.23
CA ASP A 101 -9.65 17.34 14.74
C ASP A 101 -10.16 18.33 13.69
N ALA A 102 -10.11 17.98 12.40
CA ALA A 102 -10.63 18.76 11.29
C ALA A 102 -12.16 18.64 11.13
N GLU A 103 -12.76 17.59 11.71
CA GLU A 103 -14.18 17.29 11.57
C GLU A 103 -15.05 18.44 12.01
N GLY A 104 -15.98 18.88 11.16
CA GLY A 104 -16.86 20.02 11.36
C GLY A 104 -16.17 21.38 11.46
N LYS A 105 -14.83 21.47 11.49
CA LYS A 105 -14.07 22.71 11.63
C LYS A 105 -13.43 23.18 10.31
N ILE A 106 -12.82 22.26 9.60
CA ILE A 106 -12.17 22.55 8.30
C ILE A 106 -13.18 22.14 7.21
N VAL A 107 -14.02 23.07 6.82
CA VAL A 107 -15.16 22.84 5.89
C VAL A 107 -14.97 23.51 4.55
N SER A 108 -14.03 24.47 4.43
CA SER A 108 -13.72 25.20 3.20
C SER A 108 -12.23 25.22 2.89
N TRP A 109 -11.90 25.31 1.60
CA TRP A 109 -10.53 25.25 1.12
C TRP A 109 -9.64 26.39 1.62
N ASN A 110 -10.17 27.63 1.73
CA ASN A 110 -9.43 28.75 2.26
C ASN A 110 -9.04 28.61 3.75
N GLN A 111 -9.72 27.74 4.50
CA GLN A 111 -9.28 27.38 5.86
C GLN A 111 -8.04 26.49 5.86
N VAL A 112 -7.81 25.73 4.79
CA VAL A 112 -6.57 24.92 4.65
C VAL A 112 -5.40 25.82 4.31
N ASN A 113 -5.58 26.66 3.28
CA ASN A 113 -4.61 27.64 2.81
C ASN A 113 -5.35 28.92 2.38
N PRO A 114 -4.99 30.11 2.87
CA PRO A 114 -5.68 31.35 2.52
C PRO A 114 -5.70 31.68 1.02
N ASP A 115 -4.75 31.16 0.25
CA ASP A 115 -4.68 31.35 -1.21
C ASP A 115 -5.68 30.47 -1.98
N PHE A 116 -6.35 29.53 -1.30
CA PHE A 116 -7.38 28.70 -1.91
C PHE A 116 -8.74 29.39 -1.85
N PRO A 117 -9.67 29.05 -2.77
CA PRO A 117 -11.00 29.67 -2.79
C PRO A 117 -11.81 29.32 -1.54
N ASN A 118 -12.78 30.19 -1.19
CA ASN A 118 -13.75 29.92 -0.15
C ASN A 118 -14.86 28.98 -0.65
N GLU A 119 -14.47 27.75 -0.93
CA GLU A 119 -15.36 26.72 -1.46
C GLU A 119 -15.38 25.51 -0.53
N ARG A 120 -16.51 24.83 -0.46
CA ARG A 120 -16.69 23.67 0.43
C ARG A 120 -15.76 22.52 0.03
N ILE A 121 -15.14 21.93 1.02
CA ILE A 121 -14.34 20.70 0.85
C ILE A 121 -15.29 19.50 0.78
N LEU A 122 -15.17 18.70 -0.29
CA LEU A 122 -15.88 17.44 -0.45
C LEU A 122 -14.86 16.30 -0.53
N LEU A 123 -14.91 15.40 0.45
CA LEU A 123 -13.88 14.39 0.67
C LEU A 123 -14.39 12.98 0.35
N PHE A 124 -13.56 12.20 -0.35
CA PHE A 124 -13.84 10.82 -0.77
C PHE A 124 -12.63 9.94 -0.49
N ALA A 125 -12.81 8.83 0.23
CA ALA A 125 -11.68 7.96 0.57
C ALA A 125 -12.15 6.53 0.91
N PRO A 126 -11.23 5.54 0.95
CA PRO A 126 -11.53 4.25 1.58
C PRO A 126 -11.89 4.42 3.07
N PRO A 127 -12.77 3.54 3.62
CA PRO A 127 -13.20 3.64 5.01
C PRO A 127 -12.04 3.42 5.99
N VAL A 128 -12.22 3.93 7.22
CA VAL A 128 -11.18 3.98 8.26
C VAL A 128 -10.56 2.62 8.60
N ASP A 129 -11.33 1.54 8.49
CA ASP A 129 -10.89 0.16 8.74
C ASP A 129 -10.18 -0.50 7.54
N SER A 130 -10.10 0.21 6.40
CA SER A 130 -9.34 -0.26 5.25
C SER A 130 -7.83 -0.16 5.46
N GLY A 131 -7.07 -1.12 4.93
CA GLY A 131 -5.61 -1.01 4.98
C GLY A 131 -5.05 0.21 4.19
N THR A 132 -5.83 0.81 3.28
CA THR A 132 -5.47 2.02 2.55
C THR A 132 -5.56 3.24 3.48
N ALA A 133 -6.67 3.40 4.20
CA ALA A 133 -6.83 4.47 5.17
C ALA A 133 -5.84 4.32 6.35
N ASP A 134 -5.59 3.08 6.80
CA ASP A 134 -4.57 2.80 7.81
C ASP A 134 -3.19 3.31 7.41
N TYR A 135 -2.77 2.99 6.19
CA TYR A 135 -1.47 3.44 5.69
C TYR A 135 -1.43 4.96 5.52
N PHE A 136 -2.48 5.55 4.93
CA PHE A 136 -2.60 6.99 4.78
C PHE A 136 -2.47 7.72 6.12
N THR A 137 -3.26 7.31 7.12
CA THR A 137 -3.28 7.97 8.43
C THR A 137 -1.95 7.79 9.17
N GLN A 138 -1.34 6.60 9.13
CA GLN A 138 -0.01 6.40 9.70
C GLN A 138 1.05 7.28 9.02
N SER A 139 0.96 7.48 7.72
CA SER A 139 1.94 8.25 6.94
C SER A 139 1.77 9.75 7.13
N ILE A 140 0.54 10.25 7.20
CA ILE A 140 0.22 11.69 7.18
C ILE A 140 -0.10 12.22 8.58
N THR A 141 -1.08 11.60 9.27
CA THR A 141 -1.49 12.08 10.60
C THR A 141 -0.67 11.48 11.74
N LYS A 142 0.27 10.57 11.42
CA LYS A 142 1.17 9.87 12.36
C LYS A 142 0.50 8.98 13.38
N LYS A 143 -0.83 8.82 13.29
CA LYS A 143 -1.61 7.95 14.16
C LYS A 143 -2.60 7.16 13.32
N ARG A 144 -2.54 5.84 13.41
CA ARG A 144 -3.45 4.92 12.72
C ARG A 144 -4.89 5.22 13.09
N GLY A 145 -5.77 5.29 12.08
CA GLY A 145 -7.19 5.57 12.27
C GLY A 145 -7.51 7.04 12.64
N ASN A 146 -6.51 7.92 12.70
CA ASN A 146 -6.74 9.35 12.93
C ASN A 146 -7.18 10.03 11.64
N ILE A 147 -8.45 9.88 11.32
CA ILE A 147 -9.14 10.46 10.16
C ILE A 147 -10.51 10.95 10.58
N ARG A 148 -10.94 12.09 10.04
CA ARG A 148 -12.30 12.63 10.24
C ARG A 148 -13.37 11.64 9.73
N SER A 149 -14.61 11.76 10.21
CA SER A 149 -15.70 10.85 9.82
C SER A 149 -16.66 11.46 8.79
N ASP A 150 -16.64 12.77 8.60
CA ASP A 150 -17.53 13.52 7.73
C ASP A 150 -17.07 13.57 6.25
N TYR A 151 -16.49 12.48 5.76
CA TYR A 151 -16.20 12.24 4.34
C TYR A 151 -17.08 11.12 3.77
N THR A 152 -17.12 10.95 2.47
CA THR A 152 -17.83 9.84 1.82
C THR A 152 -16.92 8.62 1.70
N PRO A 153 -17.13 7.56 2.50
CA PRO A 153 -16.31 6.35 2.44
C PRO A 153 -16.79 5.38 1.36
N SER A 154 -15.85 4.65 0.74
CA SER A 154 -16.16 3.49 -0.09
C SER A 154 -15.01 2.48 -0.11
N TYR A 155 -15.32 1.19 0.09
CA TYR A 155 -14.36 0.09 -0.12
C TYR A 155 -13.98 -0.06 -1.60
N ASN A 156 -14.89 0.29 -2.51
CA ASN A 156 -14.61 0.30 -3.93
C ASN A 156 -13.92 1.63 -4.31
N GLN A 157 -12.64 1.55 -4.60
CA GLN A 157 -11.84 2.74 -4.93
C GLN A 157 -12.26 3.41 -6.25
N ASN A 158 -12.89 2.68 -7.18
CA ASN A 158 -13.51 3.31 -8.36
C ASN A 158 -14.66 4.22 -7.94
N THR A 159 -15.46 3.86 -6.94
CA THR A 159 -16.50 4.72 -6.38
C THR A 159 -15.90 5.98 -5.72
N VAL A 160 -14.76 5.86 -5.02
CA VAL A 160 -14.01 7.02 -4.51
C VAL A 160 -13.64 7.98 -5.65
N ILE A 161 -13.07 7.45 -6.74
CA ILE A 161 -12.72 8.25 -7.92
C ILE A 161 -13.97 8.89 -8.56
N GLN A 162 -15.09 8.16 -8.69
CA GLN A 162 -16.33 8.72 -9.25
C GLN A 162 -16.87 9.87 -8.37
N GLY A 163 -16.79 9.77 -7.05
CA GLY A 163 -17.15 10.85 -6.13
C GLY A 163 -16.34 12.13 -6.41
N VAL A 164 -15.03 11.98 -6.61
CA VAL A 164 -14.14 13.11 -6.97
C VAL A 164 -14.48 13.67 -8.35
N ILE A 165 -14.80 12.83 -9.36
CA ILE A 165 -15.18 13.26 -10.71
C ILE A 165 -16.48 14.08 -10.69
N GLY A 166 -17.46 13.66 -9.89
CA GLY A 166 -18.77 14.29 -9.80
C GLY A 166 -18.77 15.67 -9.12
N ASN A 167 -17.66 16.10 -8.51
CA ASN A 167 -17.60 17.31 -7.70
C ASN A 167 -16.35 18.15 -8.00
N THR A 168 -16.52 19.36 -8.52
CA THR A 168 -15.40 20.25 -8.89
C THR A 168 -14.42 20.48 -7.73
N PHE A 169 -14.92 20.58 -6.50
CA PHE A 169 -14.12 20.76 -5.29
C PHE A 169 -13.85 19.44 -4.53
N GLY A 170 -14.14 18.33 -5.21
CA GLY A 170 -13.88 16.97 -4.69
C GLY A 170 -12.41 16.68 -4.58
N PHE A 171 -12.03 16.08 -3.45
CA PHE A 171 -10.68 15.64 -3.15
C PHE A 171 -10.70 14.28 -2.44
N GLY A 172 -9.72 13.46 -2.71
CA GLY A 172 -9.65 12.14 -2.09
C GLY A 172 -8.29 11.48 -2.25
N PHE A 173 -8.21 10.23 -1.81
CA PHE A 173 -7.06 9.38 -2.05
C PHE A 173 -7.48 7.95 -2.43
N ALA A 174 -6.72 7.37 -3.35
CA ALA A 174 -6.90 5.99 -3.82
C ALA A 174 -5.55 5.40 -4.20
N GLY A 175 -5.49 4.10 -4.46
CA GLY A 175 -4.30 3.48 -5.03
C GLY A 175 -3.91 4.11 -6.38
N VAL A 176 -2.61 4.20 -6.64
CA VAL A 176 -2.07 4.80 -7.88
C VAL A 176 -2.65 4.15 -9.12
N ALA A 177 -2.90 2.84 -9.09
CA ALA A 177 -3.52 2.13 -10.20
C ALA A 177 -4.92 2.64 -10.57
N PHE A 178 -5.77 2.89 -9.58
CA PHE A 178 -7.12 3.44 -9.81
C PHE A 178 -7.04 4.86 -10.36
N PHE A 179 -6.07 5.64 -9.91
CA PHE A 179 -5.78 6.94 -10.51
C PHE A 179 -5.36 6.80 -11.97
N MET A 180 -4.45 5.86 -12.30
CA MET A 180 -3.96 5.65 -13.67
C MET A 180 -5.08 5.29 -14.64
N GLN A 181 -6.06 4.49 -14.22
CA GLN A 181 -7.24 4.13 -15.01
C GLN A 181 -8.21 5.31 -15.27
N SER A 182 -8.05 6.41 -14.54
CA SER A 182 -8.98 7.56 -14.56
C SER A 182 -8.27 8.91 -14.73
N GLN A 183 -6.99 8.93 -15.15
CA GLN A 183 -6.16 10.13 -15.25
C GLN A 183 -6.66 11.14 -16.32
N ASP A 184 -7.55 10.72 -17.20
CA ASP A 184 -8.28 11.58 -18.14
C ASP A 184 -9.35 12.43 -17.46
N ARG A 185 -9.88 12.01 -16.31
CA ARG A 185 -11.00 12.63 -15.59
C ARG A 185 -10.66 13.24 -14.24
N VAL A 186 -9.57 12.78 -13.61
CA VAL A 186 -9.05 13.33 -12.35
C VAL A 186 -7.59 13.77 -12.51
N SER A 187 -7.15 14.66 -11.64
CA SER A 187 -5.77 15.13 -11.57
C SER A 187 -5.09 14.61 -10.31
N ALA A 188 -3.83 14.20 -10.43
CA ALA A 188 -3.02 13.94 -9.25
C ALA A 188 -2.61 15.25 -8.58
N VAL A 189 -2.85 15.37 -7.29
CA VAL A 189 -2.35 16.46 -6.46
C VAL A 189 -0.95 16.10 -5.99
N GLY A 190 0.01 16.99 -6.21
CA GLY A 190 1.38 16.81 -5.75
C GLY A 190 1.48 16.95 -4.23
N LEU A 191 2.46 16.28 -3.64
CA LEU A 191 2.73 16.32 -2.21
C LEU A 191 4.17 16.75 -1.95
N GLU A 192 4.41 17.51 -0.89
CA GLU A 192 5.73 17.70 -0.35
C GLU A 192 6.26 16.37 0.19
N ASN A 193 7.38 15.88 -0.36
CA ASN A 193 7.97 14.61 0.06
C ASN A 193 8.76 14.74 1.38
N LEU A 194 9.24 13.60 1.90
CA LEU A 194 10.02 13.59 3.15
C LEU A 194 11.35 14.33 3.06
N GLY A 195 11.90 14.49 1.86
CA GLY A 195 13.11 15.29 1.59
C GLY A 195 12.87 16.79 1.40
N GLY A 196 11.62 17.27 1.59
CA GLY A 196 11.26 18.68 1.44
C GLY A 196 11.04 19.14 -0.01
N LYS A 197 11.16 18.25 -1.02
CA LYS A 197 10.84 18.58 -2.41
C LYS A 197 9.33 18.78 -2.55
N LYS A 198 8.94 19.95 -3.02
CA LYS A 198 7.53 20.32 -3.21
C LYS A 198 6.94 19.66 -4.46
N CYS A 199 5.62 19.42 -4.42
CA CYS A 199 4.82 19.07 -5.59
C CYS A 199 5.22 17.76 -6.30
N VAL A 200 5.67 16.77 -5.57
CA VAL A 200 5.94 15.44 -6.12
C VAL A 200 4.63 14.72 -6.38
N LYS A 201 4.43 14.20 -7.58
CA LYS A 201 3.26 13.43 -8.01
C LYS A 201 3.59 11.94 -8.11
N PRO A 202 2.58 11.03 -8.08
CA PRO A 202 2.81 9.60 -8.23
C PRO A 202 3.32 9.21 -9.64
N LEU A 203 3.05 10.04 -10.65
CA LEU A 203 3.56 9.84 -12.01
C LEU A 203 4.66 10.85 -12.34
N PRO A 204 5.67 10.46 -13.14
CA PRO A 204 5.88 9.10 -13.70
C PRO A 204 6.09 8.07 -12.59
N LEU A 205 5.78 6.79 -12.87
CA LEU A 205 5.88 5.70 -11.87
C LEU A 205 7.26 5.56 -11.23
N ASP A 206 8.29 6.08 -11.86
CA ASP A 206 9.64 6.16 -11.31
C ASP A 206 9.69 6.93 -9.98
N ASN A 207 8.80 7.90 -9.78
CA ASN A 207 8.66 8.60 -8.50
C ASN A 207 8.23 7.65 -7.37
N VAL A 208 7.42 6.63 -7.68
CA VAL A 208 7.02 5.57 -6.74
C VAL A 208 8.15 4.56 -6.58
N LYS A 209 8.70 4.04 -7.68
CA LYS A 209 9.78 3.02 -7.67
C LYS A 209 11.00 3.47 -6.87
N ARG A 210 11.41 4.73 -7.04
CA ARG A 210 12.57 5.32 -6.36
C ARG A 210 12.21 5.98 -5.03
N ASN A 211 10.96 5.84 -4.58
CA ASN A 211 10.43 6.43 -3.36
C ASN A 211 10.59 7.96 -3.26
N ILE A 212 10.61 8.65 -4.39
CA ILE A 212 10.57 10.12 -4.46
C ILE A 212 9.20 10.62 -4.02
N TYR A 213 8.12 9.88 -4.37
CA TYR A 213 6.75 10.12 -3.94
C TYR A 213 6.50 9.57 -2.51
N SER A 214 7.27 10.07 -1.55
CA SER A 214 7.17 9.68 -0.14
C SER A 214 6.38 10.74 0.66
N PRO A 215 5.63 10.34 1.71
CA PRO A 215 5.54 9.01 2.32
C PRO A 215 4.37 8.15 1.81
N LEU A 216 3.80 8.41 0.65
CA LEU A 216 2.62 7.71 0.14
C LEU A 216 2.96 6.49 -0.75
N THR A 217 4.16 5.94 -0.58
CA THR A 217 4.61 4.68 -1.21
C THR A 217 4.97 3.67 -0.13
N ARG A 218 4.55 2.42 -0.28
CA ARG A 218 4.86 1.33 0.65
C ARG A 218 5.14 0.02 -0.08
N PRO A 219 6.01 -0.84 0.47
CA PRO A 219 6.18 -2.19 -0.04
C PRO A 219 5.03 -3.11 0.37
N LEU A 220 4.73 -4.06 -0.54
CA LEU A 220 3.92 -5.24 -0.29
C LEU A 220 4.84 -6.44 -0.08
N PHE A 221 4.49 -7.30 0.86
CA PHE A 221 5.30 -8.46 1.25
C PHE A 221 4.51 -9.75 1.19
N ILE A 222 5.23 -10.85 1.03
CA ILE A 222 4.81 -12.15 1.55
C ILE A 222 5.74 -12.53 2.71
N TYR A 223 5.15 -13.15 3.73
CA TYR A 223 5.84 -13.76 4.86
C TYR A 223 5.59 -15.24 4.81
N VAL A 224 6.64 -16.03 4.71
CA VAL A 224 6.55 -17.48 4.50
C VAL A 224 7.12 -18.21 5.71
N SER A 225 6.40 -19.20 6.22
CA SER A 225 6.92 -20.08 7.26
C SER A 225 8.18 -20.79 6.78
N LYS A 226 9.29 -20.60 7.49
CA LYS A 226 10.55 -21.29 7.17
C LYS A 226 10.37 -22.81 7.22
N LYS A 227 9.67 -23.31 8.25
CA LYS A 227 9.35 -24.75 8.38
C LYS A 227 8.59 -25.26 7.16
N ALA A 228 7.62 -24.49 6.65
CA ALA A 228 6.88 -24.89 5.45
C ALA A 228 7.77 -24.93 4.19
N LEU A 229 8.67 -23.94 4.03
CA LEU A 229 9.65 -23.94 2.94
C LEU A 229 10.58 -25.16 2.97
N ASP A 230 11.01 -25.56 4.17
CA ASP A 230 11.97 -26.68 4.33
C ASP A 230 11.30 -28.06 4.24
N SER A 231 10.01 -28.19 4.61
CA SER A 231 9.32 -29.48 4.74
C SER A 231 8.23 -29.75 3.72
N LYS A 232 7.78 -28.72 2.96
CA LYS A 232 6.70 -28.83 1.96
C LYS A 232 7.20 -28.41 0.58
N PRO A 233 7.62 -29.33 -0.30
CA PRO A 233 8.09 -28.98 -1.64
C PRO A 233 7.08 -28.13 -2.45
N SER A 234 5.78 -28.34 -2.23
CA SER A 234 4.72 -27.55 -2.89
C SER A 234 4.76 -26.07 -2.48
N VAL A 235 5.10 -25.75 -1.23
CA VAL A 235 5.23 -24.38 -0.74
C VAL A 235 6.49 -23.75 -1.33
N ASP A 236 7.61 -24.47 -1.32
CA ASP A 236 8.87 -23.98 -1.89
C ASP A 236 8.73 -23.68 -3.39
N HIS A 237 8.16 -24.60 -4.17
CA HIS A 237 7.92 -24.40 -5.60
C HIS A 237 7.00 -23.20 -5.88
N PHE A 238 5.91 -23.06 -5.10
CA PHE A 238 4.99 -21.93 -5.26
C PHE A 238 5.67 -20.59 -4.93
N VAL A 239 6.42 -20.54 -3.83
CA VAL A 239 7.11 -19.29 -3.42
C VAL A 239 8.21 -18.93 -4.42
N ARG A 240 8.95 -19.91 -4.94
CA ARG A 240 9.93 -19.69 -6.03
C ARG A 240 9.22 -19.12 -7.25
N PHE A 241 8.14 -19.74 -7.71
CA PHE A 241 7.36 -19.21 -8.84
C PHE A 241 6.88 -17.78 -8.57
N PHE A 242 6.43 -17.50 -7.34
CA PHE A 242 5.97 -16.17 -6.94
C PHE A 242 7.10 -15.15 -7.03
N VAL A 243 8.28 -15.45 -6.48
CA VAL A 243 9.44 -14.54 -6.51
C VAL A 243 9.93 -14.30 -7.95
N ASP A 244 9.99 -15.37 -8.76
CA ASP A 244 10.52 -15.30 -10.12
C ASP A 244 9.57 -14.62 -11.11
N ASN A 245 8.26 -14.61 -10.84
CA ASN A 245 7.26 -14.21 -11.84
C ASN A 245 6.33 -13.06 -11.39
N SER A 246 6.24 -12.72 -10.09
CA SER A 246 5.28 -11.72 -9.62
C SER A 246 5.37 -10.37 -10.34
N TRP A 247 6.58 -9.95 -10.73
CA TRP A 247 6.81 -8.72 -11.45
C TRP A 247 6.03 -8.62 -12.77
N LYS A 248 5.70 -9.74 -13.42
CA LYS A 248 4.92 -9.80 -14.66
C LYS A 248 3.44 -9.44 -14.45
N TYR A 249 2.93 -9.64 -13.24
CA TYR A 249 1.51 -9.47 -12.91
C TYR A 249 1.21 -8.22 -12.09
N VAL A 250 2.26 -7.56 -11.58
CA VAL A 250 2.15 -6.40 -10.67
C VAL A 250 1.36 -5.25 -11.28
N ASP A 251 1.66 -4.87 -12.53
CA ASP A 251 0.97 -3.77 -13.23
C ASP A 251 -0.51 -4.11 -13.51
N GLY A 252 -0.79 -5.35 -13.93
CA GLY A 252 -2.14 -5.82 -14.24
C GLY A 252 -3.10 -5.80 -13.04
N VAL A 253 -2.56 -5.91 -11.82
CA VAL A 253 -3.36 -5.82 -10.58
C VAL A 253 -3.24 -4.47 -9.88
N GLY A 254 -2.57 -3.51 -10.53
CA GLY A 254 -2.60 -2.14 -10.10
C GLY A 254 -1.57 -1.74 -9.07
N TYR A 255 -0.50 -2.46 -8.94
CA TYR A 255 0.66 -2.10 -8.14
C TYR A 255 1.82 -1.63 -9.02
N VAL A 256 2.93 -1.30 -8.40
CA VAL A 256 4.15 -0.86 -9.08
C VAL A 256 5.25 -1.88 -8.83
N PRO A 257 5.96 -2.35 -9.87
CA PRO A 257 7.08 -3.28 -9.70
C PRO A 257 8.16 -2.70 -8.78
N LEU A 258 8.84 -3.58 -8.05
CA LEU A 258 10.06 -3.20 -7.33
C LEU A 258 11.15 -2.76 -8.33
N PRO A 259 12.15 -1.99 -7.88
CA PRO A 259 13.41 -1.87 -8.63
C PRO A 259 14.05 -3.25 -8.88
N ASP A 260 14.67 -3.45 -10.03
CA ASP A 260 15.24 -4.75 -10.44
C ASP A 260 16.20 -5.33 -9.39
N LEU A 261 17.09 -4.50 -8.84
CA LEU A 261 17.99 -4.91 -7.77
C LEU A 261 17.25 -5.43 -6.52
N ALA A 262 16.05 -4.91 -6.22
CA ALA A 262 15.27 -5.37 -5.10
C ALA A 262 14.70 -6.77 -5.35
N TYR A 263 14.32 -7.11 -6.59
CA TYR A 263 13.92 -8.49 -6.94
C TYR A 263 15.10 -9.46 -6.79
N VAL A 264 16.30 -9.10 -7.27
CA VAL A 264 17.51 -9.92 -7.11
C VAL A 264 17.79 -10.21 -5.64
N LYS A 265 17.77 -9.19 -4.79
CA LYS A 265 18.00 -9.35 -3.35
C LYS A 265 16.87 -10.13 -2.64
N THR A 266 15.64 -10.00 -3.13
CA THR A 266 14.50 -10.80 -2.64
C THR A 266 14.72 -12.28 -2.94
N LEU A 267 15.15 -12.61 -4.16
CA LEU A 267 15.49 -13.98 -4.55
C LEU A 267 16.63 -14.55 -3.69
N GLU A 268 17.73 -13.80 -3.52
CA GLU A 268 18.83 -14.22 -2.64
C GLU A 268 18.36 -14.48 -1.21
N ARG A 269 17.46 -13.63 -0.68
CA ARG A 269 16.90 -13.79 0.66
C ARG A 269 16.05 -15.05 0.77
N PHE A 270 15.26 -15.35 -0.25
CA PHE A 270 14.48 -16.58 -0.36
C PHE A 270 15.41 -17.80 -0.40
N GLU A 271 16.38 -17.84 -1.30
CA GLU A 271 17.31 -18.99 -1.45
C GLU A 271 18.11 -19.28 -0.18
N LYS A 272 18.59 -18.22 0.48
CA LYS A 272 19.33 -18.34 1.74
C LYS A 272 18.44 -18.59 2.96
N ARG A 273 17.10 -18.68 2.80
CA ARG A 273 16.11 -18.84 3.89
C ARG A 273 16.34 -17.86 5.06
N LYS A 274 16.72 -16.61 4.76
CA LYS A 274 17.00 -15.59 5.77
C LYS A 274 15.76 -15.26 6.57
N THR A 275 15.69 -15.68 7.81
CA THR A 275 14.54 -15.45 8.70
C THR A 275 14.53 -14.07 9.34
N GLY A 276 13.36 -13.69 9.85
CA GLY A 276 13.11 -12.42 10.51
C GLY A 276 12.88 -11.27 9.54
N SER A 277 12.69 -10.06 10.09
CA SER A 277 12.44 -8.85 9.32
C SER A 277 13.67 -7.96 9.27
N THR A 278 14.08 -7.55 8.07
CA THR A 278 15.09 -6.50 7.86
C THR A 278 14.45 -5.11 7.81
N PHE A 279 13.14 -5.06 7.64
CA PHE A 279 12.37 -3.82 7.56
C PHE A 279 11.79 -3.37 8.91
N LYS A 280 12.14 -4.03 10.03
CA LYS A 280 11.57 -3.74 11.37
C LYS A 280 11.69 -2.29 11.80
N ASP A 281 12.76 -1.61 11.39
CA ASP A 281 13.05 -0.21 11.71
C ASP A 281 12.72 0.75 10.55
N ALA A 282 12.16 0.23 9.45
CA ALA A 282 11.80 1.03 8.28
C ALA A 282 10.62 1.95 8.58
N LYS A 283 10.80 3.24 8.27
CA LYS A 283 9.75 4.25 8.38
C LYS A 283 9.00 4.36 7.05
N PRO A 284 7.70 4.73 7.06
CA PRO A 284 6.98 5.02 5.83
C PRO A 284 7.78 5.99 4.94
N GLY A 285 7.91 5.65 3.67
CA GLY A 285 8.60 6.48 2.69
C GLY A 285 10.12 6.28 2.56
N GLN A 286 10.72 5.31 3.24
CA GLN A 286 12.12 4.97 3.02
C GLN A 286 12.29 4.01 1.84
N PRO A 287 13.36 4.18 1.00
CA PRO A 287 13.64 3.28 -0.12
C PRO A 287 13.80 1.83 0.32
N ILE A 288 13.09 0.92 -0.35
CA ILE A 288 13.12 -0.50 -0.03
C ILE A 288 14.53 -1.10 -0.09
N ILE A 289 15.35 -0.60 -1.01
CA ILE A 289 16.70 -1.11 -1.24
C ILE A 289 17.64 -0.94 -0.04
N ASN A 290 17.32 -0.02 0.87
CA ASN A 290 18.12 0.22 2.07
C ASN A 290 17.98 -0.90 3.11
N PHE A 291 17.05 -1.83 2.92
CA PHE A 291 16.69 -2.87 3.89
C PHE A 291 16.86 -4.30 3.35
N LEU A 292 17.36 -4.44 2.13
CA LEU A 292 17.57 -5.74 1.45
C LEU A 292 19.05 -6.23 1.41
#